data_4dbc5038e1f12c915b42a0252162557f
#
_entry.id   4dbc5038e1f12c915b42a0252162557f
#
_cell.length_a   1.000
_cell.length_b   1.000
_cell.length_c   1.000
_cell.angle_alpha   90.00
_cell.angle_beta   90.00
_cell.angle_gamma   90.00
#
_symmetry.space_group_name_H-M   'P 1'
#
loop_
_entity.id
_entity.type
_entity.pdbx_description
1 polymer ?
#
loop_
_entity_poly.entity_id
_entity_poly.type
_entity_poly.pdbx_seq_one_letter_code
_entity_poly.pdbx_strand_id
1 'polypeptide(L)'
;AQGLDLTAILEPARKLRPNVGVYCTQKQDHGLEKALDNRLIEIARPALQSGTRVRAEMPIRNINRTVGTMLSHEIAKKYGEDDTVQARFTGSGGQSFGAWLARGVSLELEGDANDYVGKGLSGGKIVVYPPEQSTFVAEDNILVGNVCLYGAISGKAFFRGRAAERFCVRNSG
;
A
#
# COMPACT_ATOMS: atom_id res chain seq x y z
N ALA A 1 -15.31 -31.59 -9.59
CA ALA A 1 -15.84 -31.82 -8.23
C ALA A 1 -17.01 -32.84 -8.25
N GLN A 2 -16.91 -33.89 -9.06
CA GLN A 2 -17.88 -34.98 -9.00
C GLN A 2 -17.77 -35.72 -7.64
N GLY A 3 -18.88 -35.78 -6.91
CA GLY A 3 -18.96 -36.51 -5.64
C GLY A 3 -18.85 -35.63 -4.38
N LEU A 4 -18.68 -34.31 -4.50
CA LEU A 4 -18.74 -33.39 -3.35
C LEU A 4 -20.14 -32.79 -3.22
N ASP A 5 -20.79 -33.03 -2.09
CA ASP A 5 -22.04 -32.35 -1.71
C ASP A 5 -21.69 -31.02 -1.02
N LEU A 6 -21.93 -29.92 -1.70
CA LEU A 6 -21.70 -28.56 -1.20
C LEU A 6 -22.98 -27.90 -0.69
N THR A 7 -24.11 -28.61 -0.60
CA THR A 7 -25.42 -28.06 -0.25
C THR A 7 -25.37 -27.29 1.07
N ALA A 8 -24.73 -27.83 2.10
CA ALA A 8 -24.63 -27.15 3.40
C ALA A 8 -23.81 -25.84 3.37
N ILE A 9 -22.85 -25.71 2.43
CA ILE A 9 -22.03 -24.49 2.26
C ILE A 9 -22.77 -23.47 1.39
N LEU A 10 -23.55 -23.93 0.45
CA LEU A 10 -24.29 -23.10 -0.50
C LEU A 10 -25.70 -22.73 -0.03
N GLU A 11 -26.15 -23.28 1.09
CA GLU A 11 -27.45 -22.94 1.67
C GLU A 11 -27.53 -21.43 1.96
N PRO A 12 -28.56 -20.71 1.46
CA PRO A 12 -28.71 -19.29 1.71
C PRO A 12 -28.85 -19.01 3.21
N ALA A 13 -28.23 -17.91 3.65
CA ALA A 13 -28.35 -17.47 5.05
C ALA A 13 -29.82 -17.30 5.44
N ARG A 14 -30.23 -17.93 6.56
CA ARG A 14 -31.59 -17.79 7.08
C ARG A 14 -31.84 -16.37 7.54
N LYS A 15 -32.97 -15.80 7.16
CA LYS A 15 -33.45 -14.54 7.70
C LYS A 15 -33.69 -14.70 9.21
N LEU A 16 -32.84 -14.09 10.02
CA LEU A 16 -32.98 -14.07 11.47
C LEU A 16 -34.10 -13.10 11.93
N ARG A 17 -34.34 -12.05 11.13
CA ARG A 17 -35.39 -11.06 11.41
C ARG A 17 -36.06 -10.64 10.08
N PRO A 18 -37.41 -10.38 10.08
CA PRO A 18 -38.16 -10.10 8.84
C PRO A 18 -37.66 -8.88 8.07
N ASN A 19 -37.18 -7.86 8.76
CA ASN A 19 -36.75 -6.57 8.22
C ASN A 19 -35.26 -6.49 7.91
N VAL A 20 -34.50 -7.60 8.08
CA VAL A 20 -33.06 -7.64 7.76
C VAL A 20 -32.85 -8.36 6.43
N GLY A 21 -32.12 -7.74 5.51
CA GLY A 21 -31.70 -8.36 4.26
C GLY A 21 -30.62 -9.42 4.46
N VAL A 22 -30.57 -10.41 3.58
CA VAL A 22 -29.52 -11.45 3.58
C VAL A 22 -28.36 -11.14 2.62
N TYR A 23 -28.41 -10.00 1.95
CA TYR A 23 -27.37 -9.48 1.06
C TYR A 23 -27.28 -7.96 1.19
N CYS A 24 -26.22 -7.37 0.64
CA CYS A 24 -26.01 -5.93 0.71
C CYS A 24 -27.13 -5.19 -0.05
N THR A 25 -27.90 -4.37 0.66
CA THR A 25 -29.02 -3.58 0.12
C THR A 25 -28.71 -2.10 0.01
N GLN A 26 -27.54 -1.67 0.48
CA GLN A 26 -27.12 -0.28 0.45
C GLN A 26 -25.77 -0.14 -0.24
N LYS A 27 -25.59 0.96 -0.98
CA LYS A 27 -24.28 1.31 -1.54
C LYS A 27 -23.32 1.62 -0.39
N GLN A 28 -22.13 1.02 -0.42
CA GLN A 28 -21.09 1.30 0.57
C GLN A 28 -20.33 2.56 0.18
N ASP A 29 -20.06 3.41 1.17
CA ASP A 29 -19.11 4.51 1.06
C ASP A 29 -17.77 4.05 1.59
N HIS A 30 -16.76 3.97 0.73
CA HIS A 30 -15.41 3.59 1.08
C HIS A 30 -14.52 4.77 1.46
N GLY A 31 -15.02 6.01 1.38
CA GLY A 31 -14.28 7.23 1.73
C GLY A 31 -13.05 7.48 0.85
N LEU A 32 -13.00 6.93 -0.36
CA LEU A 32 -11.84 7.02 -1.25
C LEU A 32 -11.53 8.45 -1.70
N GLU A 33 -12.51 9.33 -1.65
CA GLU A 33 -12.34 10.77 -1.93
C GLU A 33 -11.38 11.45 -0.94
N LYS A 34 -11.18 10.87 0.26
CA LYS A 34 -10.26 11.37 1.30
C LYS A 34 -8.86 10.76 1.21
N ALA A 35 -8.64 9.81 0.30
CA ALA A 35 -7.35 9.15 0.16
C ALA A 35 -6.26 10.14 -0.27
N LEU A 36 -5.07 10.04 0.36
CA LEU A 36 -3.92 10.89 0.03
C LEU A 36 -3.46 10.70 -1.42
N ASP A 37 -3.70 9.54 -1.98
CA ASP A 37 -3.38 9.21 -3.36
C ASP A 37 -4.08 10.12 -4.38
N ASN A 38 -5.25 10.68 -4.07
CA ASN A 38 -5.89 11.65 -4.96
C ASN A 38 -4.99 12.86 -5.21
N ARG A 39 -4.36 13.37 -4.15
CA ARG A 39 -3.39 14.48 -4.27
C ARG A 39 -2.11 14.04 -4.99
N LEU A 40 -1.63 12.83 -4.72
CA LEU A 40 -0.48 12.26 -5.44
C LEU A 40 -0.75 12.14 -6.94
N ILE A 41 -1.91 11.66 -7.32
CA ILE A 41 -2.33 11.50 -8.73
C ILE A 41 -2.41 12.86 -9.42
N GLU A 42 -2.92 13.89 -8.74
CA GLU A 42 -2.93 15.25 -9.28
C GLU A 42 -1.54 15.79 -9.57
N ILE A 43 -0.61 15.65 -8.61
CA ILE A 43 0.79 16.06 -8.78
C ILE A 43 1.45 15.23 -9.89
N ALA A 44 1.12 13.94 -9.98
CA ALA A 44 1.70 13.01 -10.95
C ALA A 44 1.11 13.16 -12.37
N ARG A 45 0.17 14.06 -12.63
CA ARG A 45 -0.45 14.24 -13.97
C ARG A 45 0.56 14.33 -15.13
N PRO A 46 1.67 15.09 -15.05
CA PRO A 46 2.66 15.12 -16.14
C PRO A 46 3.29 13.74 -16.40
N ALA A 47 3.56 12.98 -15.34
CA ALA A 47 4.04 11.61 -15.47
C ALA A 47 2.99 10.70 -16.13
N LEU A 48 1.72 10.81 -15.73
CA LEU A 48 0.61 10.03 -16.27
C LEU A 48 0.26 10.37 -17.73
N GLN A 49 0.48 11.61 -18.15
CA GLN A 49 0.11 12.07 -19.49
C GLN A 49 1.24 11.89 -20.53
N SER A 50 2.47 12.17 -20.14
CA SER A 50 3.62 12.25 -21.05
C SER A 50 4.87 11.49 -20.57
N GLY A 51 4.82 10.76 -19.45
CA GLY A 51 6.00 10.11 -18.89
C GLY A 51 7.03 11.07 -18.29
N THR A 52 6.69 12.35 -18.10
CA THR A 52 7.59 13.34 -17.51
C THR A 52 7.83 12.99 -16.04
N ARG A 53 9.09 12.94 -15.63
CA ARG A 53 9.43 12.66 -14.22
C ARG A 53 8.90 13.72 -13.28
N VAL A 54 8.28 13.28 -12.20
CA VAL A 54 7.65 14.14 -11.19
C VAL A 54 8.21 13.82 -9.81
N ARG A 55 8.41 14.86 -9.01
CA ARG A 55 8.74 14.76 -7.59
C ARG A 55 7.64 15.40 -6.75
N ALA A 56 7.26 14.74 -5.67
CA ALA A 56 6.30 15.22 -4.70
C ALA A 56 6.89 15.13 -3.29
N GLU A 57 6.60 16.12 -2.46
CA GLU A 57 6.93 16.10 -1.04
C GLU A 57 5.68 16.44 -0.24
N MET A 58 5.37 15.66 0.78
CA MET A 58 4.19 15.90 1.61
C MET A 58 4.27 15.22 2.96
N PRO A 59 3.60 15.76 3.98
CA PRO A 59 3.45 15.08 5.24
C PRO A 59 2.54 13.86 5.10
N ILE A 60 2.80 12.84 5.92
CA ILE A 60 1.96 11.65 6.04
C ILE A 60 1.60 11.40 7.50
N ARG A 61 0.42 10.86 7.72
CA ARG A 61 -0.08 10.48 9.04
C ARG A 61 -0.57 9.04 9.01
N ASN A 62 -0.62 8.41 10.17
CA ASN A 62 -1.07 7.02 10.33
C ASN A 62 -2.50 6.74 9.79
N ILE A 63 -3.32 7.77 9.66
CA ILE A 63 -4.64 7.67 9.01
C ILE A 63 -4.56 7.53 7.49
N ASN A 64 -3.44 7.90 6.87
CA ASN A 64 -3.22 7.78 5.43
C ASN A 64 -2.78 6.35 5.12
N ARG A 65 -3.75 5.51 4.82
CA ARG A 65 -3.55 4.07 4.55
C ARG A 65 -3.41 3.80 3.06
N THR A 66 -2.69 2.75 2.73
CA THR A 66 -2.57 2.22 1.36
C THR A 66 -2.03 3.25 0.35
N VAL A 67 -1.20 4.18 0.83
CA VAL A 67 -0.61 5.25 0.01
C VAL A 67 0.28 4.66 -1.08
N GLY A 68 0.11 5.13 -2.32
CA GLY A 68 0.82 4.69 -3.50
C GLY A 68 0.06 3.65 -4.35
N THR A 69 -0.99 3.02 -3.82
CA THR A 69 -1.72 1.97 -4.54
C THR A 69 -2.58 2.52 -5.67
N MET A 70 -3.36 3.58 -5.43
CA MET A 70 -4.19 4.18 -6.48
C MET A 70 -3.32 4.85 -7.54
N LEU A 71 -2.23 5.51 -7.13
CA LEU A 71 -1.23 6.05 -8.06
C LEU A 71 -0.62 4.93 -8.91
N SER A 72 -0.25 3.80 -8.30
CA SER A 72 0.31 2.64 -9.02
C SER A 72 -0.64 2.08 -10.06
N HIS A 73 -1.94 2.04 -9.77
CA HIS A 73 -2.96 1.65 -10.73
C HIS A 73 -2.97 2.57 -11.97
N GLU A 74 -2.85 3.88 -11.79
CA GLU A 74 -2.81 4.82 -12.92
C GLU A 74 -1.51 4.71 -13.73
N ILE A 75 -0.37 4.56 -13.07
CA ILE A 75 0.93 4.38 -13.74
C ILE A 75 0.96 3.07 -14.53
N ALA A 76 0.49 1.98 -13.96
CA ALA A 76 0.50 0.66 -14.60
C ALA A 76 -0.33 0.60 -15.89
N LYS A 77 -1.31 1.49 -16.07
CA LYS A 77 -2.08 1.58 -17.31
C LYS A 77 -1.31 2.14 -18.50
N LYS A 78 -0.26 2.92 -18.26
CA LYS A 78 0.37 3.72 -19.30
C LYS A 78 1.89 3.61 -19.36
N TYR A 79 2.56 3.71 -18.22
CA TYR A 79 4.02 3.83 -18.14
C TYR A 79 4.56 2.90 -17.07
N GLY A 80 5.72 2.30 -17.33
CA GLY A 80 6.36 1.36 -16.42
C GLY A 80 7.87 1.56 -16.32
N GLU A 81 8.37 2.76 -16.59
CA GLU A 81 9.78 3.10 -16.41
C GLU A 81 10.11 3.41 -14.95
N ASP A 82 11.32 3.10 -14.52
CA ASP A 82 11.77 3.35 -13.15
C ASP A 82 11.79 4.86 -12.84
N ASP A 83 11.41 5.20 -11.59
CA ASP A 83 11.45 6.57 -11.04
C ASP A 83 10.67 7.64 -11.84
N THR A 84 9.59 7.26 -12.50
CA THR A 84 8.71 8.21 -13.18
C THR A 84 8.03 9.15 -12.18
N VAL A 85 7.60 8.62 -11.04
CA VAL A 85 7.07 9.39 -9.90
C VAL A 85 7.88 9.09 -8.64
N GLN A 86 8.49 10.11 -8.07
CA GLN A 86 9.20 10.06 -6.80
C GLN A 86 8.42 10.85 -5.76
N ALA A 87 7.90 10.20 -4.73
CA ALA A 87 7.20 10.86 -3.65
C ALA A 87 7.93 10.65 -2.32
N ARG A 88 8.29 11.77 -1.67
CA ARG A 88 8.88 11.79 -0.33
C ARG A 88 7.83 12.20 0.69
N PHE A 89 7.80 11.48 1.78
CA PHE A 89 6.90 11.71 2.91
C PHE A 89 7.69 11.92 4.18
N THR A 90 7.14 12.75 5.08
CA THR A 90 7.66 12.93 6.43
C THR A 90 6.54 12.64 7.43
N GLY A 91 6.78 11.74 8.36
CA GLY A 91 5.82 11.38 9.42
C GLY A 91 5.62 9.88 9.58
N SER A 92 4.43 9.46 9.98
CA SER A 92 4.08 8.06 10.21
C SER A 92 3.14 7.56 9.11
N GLY A 93 3.61 6.61 8.32
CA GLY A 93 2.82 5.95 7.27
C GLY A 93 1.76 5.03 7.86
N GLY A 94 0.53 5.10 7.35
CA GLY A 94 -0.54 4.21 7.74
C GLY A 94 -0.34 2.80 7.19
N GLN A 95 -1.24 1.90 7.57
CA GLN A 95 -1.23 0.50 7.16
C GLN A 95 -1.18 0.35 5.63
N SER A 96 -0.40 -0.62 5.15
CA SER A 96 -0.24 -0.94 3.73
C SER A 96 0.40 0.18 2.89
N PHE A 97 1.31 0.98 3.48
CA PHE A 97 2.11 1.95 2.75
C PHE A 97 2.87 1.25 1.60
N GLY A 98 2.71 1.74 0.37
CA GLY A 98 3.33 1.14 -0.81
C GLY A 98 2.82 -0.24 -1.20
N ALA A 99 1.63 -0.65 -0.76
CA ALA A 99 1.05 -1.91 -1.20
C ALA A 99 0.80 -1.91 -2.71
N TRP A 100 1.13 -3.04 -3.36
CA TRP A 100 1.07 -3.24 -4.83
C TRP A 100 1.77 -2.15 -5.64
N LEU A 101 2.83 -1.57 -5.07
CA LEU A 101 3.56 -0.47 -5.69
C LEU A 101 4.13 -0.92 -7.04
N ALA A 102 3.68 -0.27 -8.10
CA ALA A 102 4.04 -0.59 -9.47
C ALA A 102 5.41 -0.01 -9.85
N ARG A 103 6.06 -0.62 -10.85
CA ARG A 103 7.23 -0.06 -11.51
C ARG A 103 6.95 1.37 -11.96
N GLY A 104 7.93 2.26 -11.81
CA GLY A 104 7.80 3.68 -12.10
C GLY A 104 7.43 4.54 -10.89
N VAL A 105 7.04 3.93 -9.76
CA VAL A 105 6.74 4.67 -8.52
C VAL A 105 7.81 4.39 -7.48
N SER A 106 8.37 5.46 -6.92
CA SER A 106 9.30 5.42 -5.79
C SER A 106 8.70 6.19 -4.62
N LEU A 107 8.54 5.52 -3.48
CA LEU A 107 8.10 6.13 -2.23
C LEU A 107 9.26 6.15 -1.24
N GLU A 108 9.55 7.31 -0.70
CA GLU A 108 10.52 7.54 0.36
C GLU A 108 9.79 8.06 1.59
N LEU A 109 10.00 7.44 2.73
CA LEU A 109 9.40 7.84 4.01
C LEU A 109 10.50 8.12 5.04
N GLU A 110 10.62 9.37 5.41
CA GLU A 110 11.36 9.81 6.58
C GLU A 110 10.43 9.71 7.80
N GLY A 111 10.56 8.61 8.54
CA GLY A 111 9.68 8.30 9.65
C GLY A 111 9.53 6.80 9.88
N ASP A 112 8.34 6.39 10.24
CA ASP A 112 7.96 5.01 10.49
C ASP A 112 6.69 4.61 9.71
N ALA A 113 6.44 3.33 9.58
CA ALA A 113 5.25 2.84 8.90
C ALA A 113 4.61 1.65 9.64
N ASN A 114 3.29 1.57 9.55
CA ASN A 114 2.49 0.52 10.16
C ASN A 114 2.65 -0.83 9.40
N ASP A 115 1.78 -1.79 9.66
CA ASP A 115 1.81 -3.12 9.06
C ASP A 115 1.63 -3.13 7.54
N TYR A 116 2.04 -4.22 6.91
CA TYR A 116 1.86 -4.50 5.47
C TYR A 116 2.57 -3.54 4.52
N VAL A 117 3.66 -2.89 4.93
CA VAL A 117 4.47 -2.09 4.01
C VAL A 117 4.90 -2.92 2.82
N GLY A 118 4.67 -2.42 1.60
CA GLY A 118 5.07 -3.10 0.37
C GLY A 118 4.39 -4.45 0.12
N LYS A 119 3.23 -4.73 0.74
CA LYS A 119 2.46 -5.93 0.42
C LYS A 119 2.22 -6.01 -1.08
N GLY A 120 2.58 -7.14 -1.70
CA GLY A 120 2.40 -7.34 -3.13
C GLY A 120 3.23 -6.37 -4.00
N LEU A 121 4.38 -5.87 -3.51
CA LEU A 121 5.28 -4.98 -4.25
C LEU A 121 5.52 -5.53 -5.66
N SER A 122 5.27 -4.73 -6.68
CA SER A 122 5.19 -5.14 -8.09
C SER A 122 6.09 -4.27 -9.00
N GLY A 123 7.33 -4.07 -8.60
CA GLY A 123 8.35 -3.37 -9.39
C GLY A 123 8.70 -1.96 -8.91
N GLY A 124 7.93 -1.39 -7.97
CA GLY A 124 8.23 -0.09 -7.38
C GLY A 124 9.41 -0.10 -6.40
N LYS A 125 9.72 1.08 -5.88
CA LYS A 125 10.78 1.26 -4.88
C LYS A 125 10.21 1.89 -3.61
N ILE A 126 10.56 1.30 -2.46
CA ILE A 126 10.18 1.80 -1.13
C ILE A 126 11.45 2.03 -0.31
N VAL A 127 11.56 3.18 0.33
CA VAL A 127 12.63 3.52 1.26
C VAL A 127 11.99 4.03 2.55
N VAL A 128 12.35 3.47 3.71
CA VAL A 128 11.90 3.93 5.03
C VAL A 128 13.10 4.08 5.96
N TYR A 129 13.25 5.24 6.56
CA TYR A 129 14.32 5.55 7.51
C TYR A 129 13.87 6.56 8.55
N PRO A 130 14.45 6.56 9.77
CA PRO A 130 14.07 7.51 10.80
C PRO A 130 14.53 8.93 10.45
N PRO A 131 13.88 9.97 10.99
CA PRO A 131 14.34 11.34 10.89
C PRO A 131 15.79 11.49 11.37
N GLU A 132 16.57 12.37 10.71
CA GLU A 132 17.97 12.59 11.06
C GLU A 132 18.16 13.02 12.53
N GLN A 133 17.19 13.76 13.09
CA GLN A 133 17.22 14.23 14.47
C GLN A 133 16.83 13.17 15.50
N SER A 134 16.54 11.93 15.06
CA SER A 134 16.17 10.85 15.99
C SER A 134 17.32 10.52 16.93
N THR A 135 17.01 10.42 18.22
CA THR A 135 18.00 10.14 19.27
C THR A 135 18.19 8.65 19.56
N PHE A 136 17.41 7.79 18.92
CA PHE A 136 17.50 6.33 19.06
C PHE A 136 18.39 5.71 17.97
N VAL A 137 18.94 4.54 18.25
CA VAL A 137 19.67 3.73 17.29
C VAL A 137 18.66 3.03 16.39
N ALA A 138 18.65 3.34 15.11
CA ALA A 138 17.66 2.82 14.17
C ALA A 138 17.66 1.28 14.11
N GLU A 139 18.84 0.68 14.13
CA GLU A 139 19.07 -0.75 14.02
C GLU A 139 18.53 -1.55 15.23
N ASP A 140 18.26 -0.87 16.34
CA ASP A 140 17.66 -1.47 17.55
C ASP A 140 16.15 -1.27 17.66
N ASN A 141 15.56 -0.51 16.74
CA ASN A 141 14.15 -0.12 16.78
C ASN A 141 13.35 -0.61 15.57
N ILE A 142 12.09 -0.96 15.83
CA ILE A 142 11.14 -1.35 14.77
C ILE A 142 10.65 -0.07 14.09
N LEU A 143 10.92 0.08 12.79
CA LEU A 143 10.45 1.19 11.97
C LEU A 143 9.37 0.81 10.96
N VAL A 144 9.21 -0.48 10.69
CA VAL A 144 8.15 -1.01 9.83
C VAL A 144 7.44 -2.15 10.57
N GLY A 145 6.13 -2.13 10.54
CA GLY A 145 5.31 -3.08 11.28
C GLY A 145 5.39 -4.53 10.78
N ASN A 146 4.37 -5.31 11.10
CA ASN A 146 4.30 -6.73 10.74
C ASN A 146 3.98 -6.93 9.26
N VAL A 147 4.33 -8.10 8.74
CA VAL A 147 3.88 -8.61 7.43
C VAL A 147 4.36 -7.74 6.26
N CYS A 148 5.49 -7.05 6.43
CA CYS A 148 6.07 -6.25 5.34
C CYS A 148 6.49 -7.15 4.17
N LEU A 149 6.34 -6.64 2.94
CA LEU A 149 6.68 -7.32 1.68
C LEU A 149 5.95 -8.67 1.49
N TYR A 150 4.82 -8.88 2.16
CA TYR A 150 4.03 -10.10 1.97
C TYR A 150 3.61 -10.25 0.50
N GLY A 151 3.98 -11.38 -0.10
CA GLY A 151 3.63 -11.67 -1.49
C GLY A 151 4.24 -10.71 -2.51
N ALA A 152 5.34 -10.02 -2.18
CA ALA A 152 6.08 -9.21 -3.14
C ALA A 152 6.62 -10.08 -4.28
N ILE A 153 6.50 -9.61 -5.51
CA ILE A 153 6.90 -10.34 -6.73
C ILE A 153 8.07 -9.68 -7.46
N SER A 154 8.29 -8.39 -7.26
CA SER A 154 9.41 -7.65 -7.85
C SER A 154 9.52 -6.26 -7.21
N GLY A 155 10.66 -5.58 -7.39
CA GLY A 155 10.88 -4.23 -6.89
C GLY A 155 12.04 -4.13 -5.93
N LYS A 156 12.13 -2.99 -5.22
CA LYS A 156 13.22 -2.70 -4.28
C LYS A 156 12.63 -2.12 -3.00
N ALA A 157 13.07 -2.63 -1.85
CA ALA A 157 12.69 -2.11 -0.55
C ALA A 157 13.93 -1.94 0.33
N PHE A 158 14.07 -0.78 0.95
CA PHE A 158 15.19 -0.41 1.81
C PHE A 158 14.62 0.12 3.12
N PHE A 159 14.90 -0.58 4.21
CA PHE A 159 14.45 -0.19 5.54
C PHE A 159 15.68 -0.01 6.43
N ARG A 160 15.86 1.19 6.99
CA ARG A 160 16.87 1.43 8.00
C ARG A 160 16.23 1.27 9.38
N GLY A 161 16.42 0.12 9.97
CA GLY A 161 15.83 -0.28 11.24
C GLY A 161 15.39 -1.73 11.20
N ARG A 162 14.69 -2.17 12.24
CA ARG A 162 14.17 -3.54 12.36
C ARG A 162 12.78 -3.63 11.73
N ALA A 163 12.52 -4.73 11.06
CA ALA A 163 11.19 -5.14 10.64
C ALA A 163 10.57 -6.03 11.74
N ALA A 164 9.27 -5.90 11.94
CA ALA A 164 8.54 -6.74 12.87
C ALA A 164 8.29 -8.15 12.30
N GLU A 165 7.32 -8.88 12.85
CA GLU A 165 7.09 -10.29 12.51
C GLU A 165 6.62 -10.51 11.06
N ARG A 166 6.81 -11.72 10.57
CA ARG A 166 6.34 -12.20 9.25
C ARG A 166 6.88 -11.36 8.07
N PHE A 167 8.11 -10.91 8.16
CA PHE A 167 8.78 -10.20 7.09
C PHE A 167 8.99 -11.11 5.86
N CYS A 168 8.70 -10.62 4.66
CA CYS A 168 8.90 -11.29 3.37
C CYS A 168 8.19 -12.65 3.21
N VAL A 169 7.09 -12.90 3.91
CA VAL A 169 6.33 -14.14 3.73
C VAL A 169 5.75 -14.21 2.31
N ARG A 170 5.91 -15.34 1.63
CA ARG A 170 5.52 -15.56 0.22
C ARG A 170 6.13 -14.55 -0.75
N ASN A 171 7.30 -14.03 -0.45
CA ASN A 171 8.09 -13.26 -1.39
C ASN A 171 8.61 -14.21 -2.49
N SER A 172 8.48 -13.81 -3.75
CA SER A 172 8.91 -14.58 -4.92
C SER A 172 9.74 -13.76 -5.93
N GLY A 173 10.06 -12.49 -5.60
CA GLY A 173 10.85 -11.60 -6.43
C GLY A 173 12.22 -11.26 -5.86
#